data_b0cbd230f55ef1fec84f87d9d3ddf30c
#
_entry.id   b0cbd230f55ef1fec84f87d9d3ddf30c
#
_cell.length_a   1.000
_cell.length_b   1.000
_cell.length_c   1.000
_cell.angle_alpha   90.00
_cell.angle_beta   90.00
_cell.angle_gamma   90.00
#
_symmetry.space_group_name_H-M   'P 1'
#
loop_
_entity.id
_entity.type
_entity.pdbx_description
1 polymer ?
#
loop_
_entity_poly.entity_id
_entity_poly.type
_entity_poly.pdbx_seq_one_letter_code
_entity_poly.pdbx_strand_id
1 'polypeptide(L)'
;MPTTYGKTQWGLKKMGFSVLTKEEKKITAFGEIHVQVGAITCAVSNDDSNANRQAADDGIHYDGSGASTATIELTCAQFDRWFKTNVLGYFTDGGGLGRGKGEKKEVAFIGETNTDQGSKRFVFYDCTSSEISVTYQSNDVDGNYTFAEETVTLTGKLVELPNGSERLYHECEKGDAEYDTYWTEVFYVPATNPKP
;
A
#
# COMPACT_ATOMS: atom_id res chain seq x y z
N MET A 1 -1.93 -37.38 -6.50
CA MET A 1 -1.49 -36.08 -6.01
C MET A 1 -2.70 -35.18 -6.02
N PRO A 2 -3.09 -34.52 -4.94
CA PRO A 2 -4.17 -33.56 -5.01
C PRO A 2 -3.75 -32.41 -5.90
N THR A 3 -4.54 -32.11 -6.91
CA THR A 3 -4.36 -30.96 -7.78
C THR A 3 -4.64 -29.74 -6.92
N THR A 4 -3.60 -29.02 -6.52
CA THR A 4 -3.75 -27.76 -5.79
C THR A 4 -4.21 -26.72 -6.82
N TYR A 5 -5.52 -26.52 -6.92
CA TYR A 5 -6.04 -25.39 -7.66
C TYR A 5 -5.60 -24.11 -6.94
N GLY A 6 -5.23 -23.08 -7.72
CA GLY A 6 -4.92 -21.76 -7.16
C GLY A 6 -6.08 -21.26 -6.30
N LYS A 7 -5.77 -20.69 -5.15
CA LYS A 7 -6.76 -20.12 -4.23
C LYS A 7 -7.48 -18.96 -4.89
N THR A 8 -8.80 -18.94 -4.80
CA THR A 8 -9.61 -17.81 -5.23
C THR A 8 -9.58 -16.73 -4.16
N GLN A 9 -9.30 -15.51 -4.55
CA GLN A 9 -9.30 -14.35 -3.64
C GLN A 9 -10.48 -13.44 -3.96
N TRP A 10 -11.14 -12.92 -2.93
CA TRP A 10 -12.24 -11.97 -3.08
C TRP A 10 -12.35 -11.05 -1.88
N GLY A 11 -12.72 -9.81 -2.16
CA GLY A 11 -13.07 -8.81 -1.15
C GLY A 11 -11.88 -8.33 -0.31
N LEU A 12 -11.75 -7.03 -0.23
CA LEU A 12 -10.86 -6.36 0.72
C LEU A 12 -11.57 -6.34 2.08
N LYS A 13 -10.99 -6.99 3.08
CA LYS A 13 -11.60 -7.15 4.40
C LYS A 13 -11.16 -6.05 5.36
N LYS A 14 -9.88 -5.69 5.30
CA LYS A 14 -9.27 -4.73 6.22
C LYS A 14 -8.08 -4.08 5.54
N MET A 15 -7.86 -2.80 5.82
CA MET A 15 -6.64 -2.11 5.43
C MET A 15 -6.17 -1.16 6.52
N GLY A 16 -4.89 -0.84 6.51
CA GLY A 16 -4.29 0.08 7.46
C GLY A 16 -2.98 0.66 6.96
N PHE A 17 -2.55 1.69 7.65
CA PHE A 17 -1.36 2.46 7.34
C PHE A 17 -0.50 2.65 8.59
N SER A 18 0.81 2.70 8.40
CA SER A 18 1.77 3.09 9.42
C SER A 18 2.72 4.12 8.85
N VAL A 19 2.87 5.25 9.53
CA VAL A 19 3.81 6.29 9.11
C VAL A 19 5.23 5.80 9.37
N LEU A 20 6.12 6.01 8.40
CA LEU A 20 7.50 5.56 8.46
C LEU A 20 8.40 6.62 9.10
N THR A 21 9.38 6.15 9.87
CA THR A 21 10.58 6.92 10.21
C THR A 21 11.74 6.30 9.43
N LYS A 22 12.45 7.13 8.67
CA LYS A 22 13.53 6.69 7.78
C LYS A 22 14.79 7.50 8.01
N GLU A 23 15.92 6.86 7.82
CA GLU A 23 17.22 7.49 7.66
C GLU A 23 17.74 7.13 6.26
N GLU A 24 17.85 8.12 5.38
CA GLU A 24 18.15 7.95 3.96
C GLU A 24 17.15 6.99 3.27
N LYS A 25 17.60 5.77 2.91
CA LYS A 25 16.78 4.75 2.24
C LYS A 25 16.35 3.61 3.15
N LYS A 26 16.67 3.69 4.45
CA LYS A 26 16.41 2.65 5.43
C LYS A 26 15.26 3.04 6.34
N ILE A 27 14.31 2.15 6.53
CA ILE A 27 13.29 2.29 7.56
C ILE A 27 13.94 2.01 8.92
N THR A 28 13.88 2.97 9.83
CA THR A 28 14.37 2.82 11.21
C THR A 28 13.26 2.45 12.18
N ALA A 29 12.04 2.90 11.92
CA ALA A 29 10.87 2.55 12.72
C ALA A 29 9.57 2.62 11.93
N PHE A 30 8.60 1.82 12.34
CA PHE A 30 7.20 1.91 11.94
C PHE A 30 6.39 2.57 13.05
N GLY A 31 5.47 3.46 12.71
CA GLY A 31 4.51 4.00 13.64
C GLY A 31 3.41 2.99 13.99
N GLU A 32 2.46 3.40 14.81
CA GLU A 32 1.26 2.61 15.09
C GLU A 32 0.45 2.37 13.81
N ILE A 33 -0.15 1.18 13.73
CA ILE A 33 -1.01 0.82 12.61
C ILE A 33 -2.36 1.52 12.77
N HIS A 34 -2.65 2.44 11.89
CA HIS A 34 -3.97 3.06 11.79
C HIS A 34 -4.84 2.26 10.84
N VAL A 35 -5.96 1.74 11.33
CA VAL A 35 -6.93 0.97 10.53
C VAL A 35 -7.88 1.93 9.83
N GLN A 36 -7.87 1.93 8.51
CA GLN A 36 -8.79 2.68 7.68
C GLN A 36 -10.07 1.88 7.47
N VAL A 37 -11.22 2.46 7.82
CA VAL A 37 -12.54 1.89 7.57
C VAL A 37 -13.12 2.40 6.26
N GLY A 38 -14.11 1.68 5.72
CA GLY A 38 -14.81 2.09 4.49
C GLY A 38 -14.05 1.75 3.21
N ALA A 39 -13.15 0.78 3.24
CA ALA A 39 -12.45 0.28 2.06
C ALA A 39 -13.44 -0.36 1.06
N ILE A 40 -13.32 0.02 -0.21
CA ILE A 40 -14.15 -0.49 -1.31
C ILE A 40 -13.30 -1.36 -2.22
N THR A 41 -12.21 -0.83 -2.76
CA THR A 41 -11.31 -1.56 -3.65
C THR A 41 -9.84 -1.33 -3.31
N CYS A 42 -9.02 -2.32 -3.64
CA CYS A 42 -7.58 -2.24 -3.65
C CYS A 42 -7.09 -2.95 -4.92
N ALA A 43 -6.63 -2.19 -5.89
CA ALA A 43 -6.03 -2.73 -7.10
C ALA A 43 -4.51 -2.58 -7.03
N VAL A 44 -3.79 -3.66 -7.27
CA VAL A 44 -2.32 -3.68 -7.22
C VAL A 44 -1.78 -4.07 -8.59
N SER A 45 -0.88 -3.27 -9.13
CA SER A 45 -0.08 -3.59 -10.31
C SER A 45 1.41 -3.46 -9.97
N ASN A 46 2.17 -4.49 -10.31
CA ASN A 46 3.62 -4.46 -10.18
C ASN A 46 4.20 -3.97 -11.51
N ASP A 47 5.10 -3.02 -11.45
CA ASP A 47 5.80 -2.48 -12.60
C ASP A 47 7.29 -2.84 -12.53
N ASP A 48 7.68 -3.84 -13.31
CA ASP A 48 9.07 -4.24 -13.50
C ASP A 48 9.69 -3.57 -14.75
N SER A 49 8.96 -2.62 -15.38
CA SER A 49 9.29 -2.09 -16.70
C SER A 49 10.44 -1.06 -16.75
N ASN A 50 11.04 -0.73 -15.63
CA ASN A 50 12.18 0.19 -15.57
C ASN A 50 13.53 -0.50 -15.85
N ALA A 51 13.58 -1.41 -16.84
CA ALA A 51 14.84 -1.85 -17.39
C ALA A 51 15.43 -0.68 -18.21
N ASN A 52 16.42 0.00 -17.66
CA ASN A 52 17.23 0.96 -18.42
C ASN A 52 18.03 0.18 -19.47
N ARG A 53 17.45 0.06 -20.66
CA ARG A 53 18.14 -0.49 -21.82
C ARG A 53 18.86 0.64 -22.52
N GLN A 54 20.17 0.59 -22.56
CA GLN A 54 20.98 1.48 -23.38
C GLN A 54 21.44 0.73 -24.62
N ALA A 55 20.98 1.18 -25.77
CA ALA A 55 21.46 0.68 -27.05
C ALA A 55 22.74 1.43 -27.45
N ALA A 56 23.78 0.70 -27.84
CA ALA A 56 24.97 1.23 -28.46
C ALA A 56 25.43 0.24 -29.54
N ASP A 57 25.89 0.76 -30.69
CA ASP A 57 26.46 -0.03 -31.80
C ASP A 57 25.55 -1.19 -32.26
N ASP A 58 24.28 -0.90 -32.59
CA ASP A 58 23.26 -1.85 -33.04
C ASP A 58 22.93 -3.03 -32.07
N GLY A 59 23.33 -2.95 -30.81
CA GLY A 59 23.07 -3.97 -29.79
C GLY A 59 22.63 -3.38 -28.43
N ILE A 60 22.09 -4.24 -27.55
CA ILE A 60 21.84 -3.88 -26.16
C ILE A 60 23.18 -3.92 -25.44
N HIS A 61 23.71 -2.75 -25.07
CA HIS A 61 24.99 -2.65 -24.36
C HIS A 61 24.83 -2.76 -22.82
N TYR A 62 23.68 -2.38 -22.31
CA TYR A 62 23.34 -2.47 -20.87
C TYR A 62 21.88 -2.84 -20.71
N ASP A 63 21.62 -3.92 -19.98
CA ASP A 63 20.29 -4.36 -19.56
C ASP A 63 20.28 -4.38 -18.01
N GLY A 64 19.99 -3.24 -17.40
CA GLY A 64 19.87 -3.13 -15.96
C GLY A 64 18.42 -3.33 -15.54
N SER A 65 18.15 -4.25 -14.64
CA SER A 65 16.85 -4.31 -13.98
C SER A 65 16.62 -3.02 -13.20
N GLY A 66 15.54 -2.29 -13.53
CA GLY A 66 15.11 -1.13 -12.77
C GLY A 66 14.68 -1.54 -11.35
N ALA A 67 14.56 -0.57 -10.46
CA ALA A 67 13.99 -0.83 -9.15
C ALA A 67 12.53 -1.30 -9.29
N SER A 68 12.21 -2.45 -8.71
CA SER A 68 10.83 -2.93 -8.66
C SER A 68 9.96 -1.93 -7.93
N THR A 69 8.88 -1.51 -8.56
CA THR A 69 7.86 -0.62 -7.99
C THR A 69 6.49 -1.28 -8.07
N ALA A 70 5.57 -0.84 -7.23
CA ALA A 70 4.18 -1.25 -7.29
C ALA A 70 3.27 -0.03 -7.27
N THR A 71 2.24 -0.06 -8.10
CA THR A 71 1.16 0.92 -8.06
C THR A 71 -0.05 0.29 -7.40
N ILE A 72 -0.55 0.94 -6.34
CA ILE A 72 -1.67 0.47 -5.53
C ILE A 72 -2.75 1.54 -5.58
N GLU A 73 -3.86 1.26 -6.22
CA GLU A 73 -5.02 2.13 -6.23
C GLU A 73 -6.01 1.70 -5.15
N LEU A 74 -6.31 2.62 -4.26
CA LEU A 74 -7.22 2.41 -3.13
C LEU A 74 -8.44 3.29 -3.28
N THR A 75 -9.62 2.70 -3.24
CA THR A 75 -10.89 3.43 -3.20
C THR A 75 -11.59 3.17 -1.87
N CYS A 76 -12.02 4.24 -1.24
CA CYS A 76 -12.76 4.24 0.02
C CYS A 76 -14.04 5.05 -0.11
N ALA A 77 -15.03 4.76 0.73
CA ALA A 77 -16.16 5.66 0.90
C ALA A 77 -15.69 7.06 1.34
N GLN A 78 -14.71 7.11 2.24
CA GLN A 78 -14.01 8.32 2.64
C GLN A 78 -12.72 7.95 3.36
N PHE A 79 -11.61 8.64 3.03
CA PHE A 79 -10.40 8.59 3.89
C PHE A 79 -10.63 9.42 5.13
N ASP A 80 -10.27 8.87 6.27
CA ASP A 80 -10.49 9.53 7.55
C ASP A 80 -9.55 10.73 7.79
N ARG A 81 -9.81 11.45 8.87
CA ARG A 81 -9.02 12.63 9.24
C ARG A 81 -7.57 12.26 9.51
N TRP A 82 -7.33 11.10 10.13
CA TRP A 82 -5.97 10.68 10.45
C TRP A 82 -5.11 10.52 9.17
N PHE A 83 -5.64 9.83 8.16
CA PHE A 83 -4.95 9.67 6.87
C PHE A 83 -4.65 11.03 6.22
N LYS A 84 -5.65 11.91 6.17
CA LYS A 84 -5.52 13.25 5.58
C LYS A 84 -4.47 14.10 6.30
N THR A 85 -4.40 14.04 7.63
CA THR A 85 -3.44 14.84 8.40
C THR A 85 -2.06 14.21 8.49
N ASN A 86 -1.96 12.89 8.73
CA ASN A 86 -0.69 12.24 9.02
C ASN A 86 0.02 11.72 7.76
N VAL A 87 -0.71 11.46 6.68
CA VAL A 87 -0.12 10.98 5.42
C VAL A 87 -0.06 12.09 4.38
N LEU A 88 -1.15 12.79 4.15
CA LEU A 88 -1.22 13.81 3.10
C LEU A 88 -0.77 15.21 3.56
N GLY A 89 -0.52 15.40 4.86
CA GLY A 89 -0.06 16.66 5.40
C GLY A 89 -1.13 17.76 5.44
N TYR A 90 -2.41 17.38 5.54
CA TYR A 90 -3.46 18.38 5.76
C TYR A 90 -3.34 18.96 7.17
N PHE A 91 -3.70 20.23 7.33
CA PHE A 91 -3.71 20.90 8.63
C PHE A 91 -5.13 21.08 9.16
N THR A 92 -5.24 21.18 10.48
CA THR A 92 -6.52 21.46 11.13
C THR A 92 -6.64 22.98 11.34
N ASP A 93 -7.74 23.55 10.87
CA ASP A 93 -8.05 24.96 11.00
C ASP A 93 -9.49 25.11 11.48
N GLY A 94 -9.70 25.75 12.63
CA GLY A 94 -11.03 26.03 13.19
C GLY A 94 -11.95 24.80 13.34
N GLY A 95 -11.38 23.59 13.50
CA GLY A 95 -12.13 22.33 13.52
C GLY A 95 -12.35 21.68 12.16
N GLY A 96 -12.04 22.38 11.05
CA GLY A 96 -12.02 21.86 9.70
C GLY A 96 -10.69 21.25 9.30
N LEU A 97 -10.62 20.74 8.08
CA LEU A 97 -9.39 20.29 7.44
C LEU A 97 -9.05 21.24 6.30
N GLY A 98 -7.84 21.79 6.33
CA GLY A 98 -7.29 22.62 5.28
C GLY A 98 -6.19 21.87 4.53
N ARG A 99 -6.03 22.19 3.26
CA ARG A 99 -4.92 21.74 2.42
C ARG A 99 -3.98 22.90 2.13
N GLY A 100 -2.68 22.70 2.29
CA GLY A 100 -1.65 23.71 2.03
C GLY A 100 -0.33 23.05 1.64
N LYS A 101 0.78 23.69 1.99
CA LYS A 101 2.14 23.16 1.77
C LYS A 101 2.56 22.14 2.86
N GLY A 102 1.64 21.28 3.31
CA GLY A 102 1.98 20.19 4.22
C GLY A 102 2.89 19.17 3.55
N GLU A 103 3.82 18.61 4.31
CA GLU A 103 4.68 17.54 3.83
C GLU A 103 3.91 16.21 3.89
N LYS A 104 3.87 15.51 2.75
CA LYS A 104 3.39 14.14 2.70
C LYS A 104 4.40 13.23 3.37
N LYS A 105 3.90 12.26 4.13
CA LYS A 105 4.74 11.25 4.75
C LYS A 105 4.65 9.94 3.99
N GLU A 106 5.76 9.24 3.95
CA GLU A 106 5.81 7.87 3.45
C GLU A 106 5.19 6.93 4.48
N VAL A 107 4.49 5.92 3.98
CA VAL A 107 3.74 4.98 4.82
C VAL A 107 3.98 3.54 4.38
N ALA A 108 3.93 2.63 5.33
CA ALA A 108 3.69 1.23 5.02
C ALA A 108 2.17 1.00 4.89
N PHE A 109 1.78 0.19 3.93
CA PHE A 109 0.40 -0.18 3.68
C PHE A 109 0.19 -1.66 3.93
N ILE A 110 -0.81 -2.01 4.72
CA ILE A 110 -1.18 -3.38 5.02
C ILE A 110 -2.63 -3.63 4.63
N GLY A 111 -2.89 -4.79 4.01
CA GLY A 111 -4.22 -5.22 3.64
C GLY A 111 -4.52 -6.66 4.05
N GLU A 112 -5.81 -6.96 4.18
CA GLU A 112 -6.31 -8.33 4.37
C GLU A 112 -7.43 -8.60 3.37
N THR A 113 -7.32 -9.72 2.66
CA THR A 113 -8.33 -10.20 1.71
C THR A 113 -8.85 -11.56 2.16
N ASN A 114 -10.06 -11.91 1.72
CA ASN A 114 -10.59 -13.24 1.90
C ASN A 114 -10.10 -14.18 0.80
N THR A 115 -9.93 -15.45 1.16
CA THR A 115 -9.66 -16.53 0.22
C THR A 115 -10.63 -17.68 0.49
N ASP A 116 -10.75 -18.63 -0.42
CA ASP A 116 -11.56 -19.86 -0.25
C ASP A 116 -11.07 -20.76 0.91
N GLN A 117 -9.85 -20.52 1.41
CA GLN A 117 -9.25 -21.28 2.51
C GLN A 117 -8.96 -20.41 3.75
N GLY A 118 -9.54 -19.21 3.83
CA GLY A 118 -9.35 -18.30 4.97
C GLY A 118 -9.10 -16.86 4.56
N SER A 119 -8.02 -16.30 5.00
CA SER A 119 -7.63 -14.91 4.67
C SER A 119 -6.15 -14.87 4.31
N LYS A 120 -5.80 -13.89 3.50
CA LYS A 120 -4.44 -13.54 3.13
C LYS A 120 -4.16 -12.12 3.60
N ARG A 121 -3.01 -11.90 4.18
CA ARG A 121 -2.49 -10.59 4.59
C ARG A 121 -1.30 -10.22 3.76
N PHE A 122 -1.17 -8.95 3.45
CA PHE A 122 -0.05 -8.44 2.66
C PHE A 122 0.37 -7.07 3.15
N VAL A 123 1.64 -6.74 2.94
CA VAL A 123 2.23 -5.45 3.30
C VAL A 123 3.12 -4.94 2.18
N PHE A 124 2.99 -3.64 1.87
CA PHE A 124 3.96 -2.85 1.11
C PHE A 124 4.67 -1.94 2.10
N TYR A 125 6.00 -2.07 2.16
CA TYR A 125 6.78 -1.49 3.26
C TYR A 125 7.03 0.01 3.11
N ASP A 126 7.14 0.52 1.90
CA ASP A 126 7.41 1.94 1.64
C ASP A 126 6.55 2.45 0.50
N CYS A 127 5.59 3.25 0.82
CA CYS A 127 4.65 3.82 -0.14
C CYS A 127 4.61 5.34 -0.05
N THR A 128 4.66 5.99 -1.20
CA THR A 128 4.30 7.41 -1.34
C THR A 128 2.88 7.52 -1.87
N SER A 129 2.13 8.50 -1.37
CA SER A 129 0.72 8.68 -1.69
C SER A 129 0.50 9.81 -2.69
N SER A 130 -0.40 9.61 -3.65
CA SER A 130 -0.98 10.70 -4.46
C SER A 130 -1.84 11.63 -3.58
N GLU A 131 -2.44 12.64 -4.18
CA GLU A 131 -3.57 13.36 -3.57
C GLU A 131 -4.85 12.54 -3.69
N ILE A 132 -5.82 12.80 -2.80
CA ILE A 132 -7.14 12.22 -2.91
C ILE A 132 -7.85 12.79 -4.13
N SER A 133 -8.38 11.91 -4.96
CA SER A 133 -9.35 12.22 -6.01
C SER A 133 -10.74 11.90 -5.52
N VAL A 134 -11.69 12.82 -5.71
CA VAL A 134 -13.09 12.63 -5.35
C VAL A 134 -14.00 13.23 -6.42
N THR A 135 -15.05 12.51 -6.76
CA THR A 135 -16.07 13.00 -7.69
C THR A 135 -17.40 13.15 -6.93
N TYR A 136 -17.88 14.38 -6.85
CA TYR A 136 -19.21 14.69 -6.30
C TYR A 136 -20.22 14.73 -7.43
N GLN A 137 -21.33 14.02 -7.27
CA GLN A 137 -22.43 14.00 -8.22
C GLN A 137 -23.72 14.46 -7.54
N SER A 138 -24.56 15.19 -8.27
CA SER A 138 -25.92 15.47 -7.83
C SER A 138 -26.79 14.22 -7.97
N ASN A 139 -27.88 14.16 -7.23
CA ASN A 139 -28.89 13.11 -7.41
C ASN A 139 -29.36 13.09 -8.87
N ASP A 140 -29.76 11.91 -9.34
CA ASP A 140 -30.42 11.80 -10.64
C ASP A 140 -31.83 12.38 -10.60
N VAL A 141 -32.49 12.42 -11.76
CA VAL A 141 -33.83 12.96 -11.90
C VAL A 141 -34.90 12.16 -11.14
N ASP A 142 -34.63 10.92 -10.82
CA ASP A 142 -35.49 10.01 -10.07
C ASP A 142 -35.20 10.06 -8.55
N GLY A 143 -34.27 10.93 -8.12
CA GLY A 143 -33.91 11.13 -6.72
C GLY A 143 -33.00 10.07 -6.13
N ASN A 144 -32.37 9.21 -6.97
CA ASN A 144 -31.40 8.25 -6.49
C ASN A 144 -30.08 8.95 -6.12
N TYR A 145 -29.46 8.49 -5.02
CA TYR A 145 -28.20 9.02 -4.55
C TYR A 145 -27.04 8.23 -5.15
N THR A 146 -26.07 8.94 -5.71
CA THR A 146 -24.76 8.39 -6.02
C THR A 146 -23.80 8.77 -4.91
N PHE A 147 -23.25 7.78 -4.22
CA PHE A 147 -22.27 8.02 -3.17
C PHE A 147 -20.94 8.47 -3.79
N ALA A 148 -20.38 9.54 -3.23
CA ALA A 148 -19.03 9.95 -3.57
C ALA A 148 -18.02 8.95 -2.97
N GLU A 149 -17.02 8.61 -3.75
CA GLU A 149 -15.90 7.76 -3.34
C GLU A 149 -14.61 8.54 -3.45
N GLU A 150 -13.71 8.30 -2.50
CA GLU A 150 -12.39 8.90 -2.50
C GLU A 150 -11.36 7.86 -2.97
N THR A 151 -10.53 8.22 -3.93
CA THR A 151 -9.47 7.36 -4.46
C THR A 151 -8.11 7.98 -4.20
N VAL A 152 -7.15 7.15 -3.84
CA VAL A 152 -5.74 7.50 -3.70
C VAL A 152 -4.87 6.44 -4.37
N THR A 153 -3.78 6.88 -5.01
CA THR A 153 -2.78 5.98 -5.58
C THR A 153 -1.54 6.00 -4.68
N LEU A 154 -1.13 4.82 -4.24
CA LEU A 154 0.15 4.63 -3.56
C LEU A 154 1.17 4.08 -4.57
N THR A 155 2.39 4.60 -4.49
CA THR A 155 3.53 4.03 -5.22
C THR A 155 4.45 3.36 -4.22
N GLY A 156 4.48 2.03 -4.26
CA GLY A 156 5.37 1.20 -3.46
C GLY A 156 6.77 1.17 -4.02
N LYS A 157 7.78 1.18 -3.15
CA LYS A 157 9.20 1.18 -3.50
C LYS A 157 9.96 0.12 -2.72
N LEU A 158 11.05 -0.37 -3.33
CA LEU A 158 12.02 -1.21 -2.64
C LEU A 158 12.70 -0.40 -1.55
N VAL A 159 12.79 -0.95 -0.35
CA VAL A 159 13.35 -0.27 0.83
C VAL A 159 14.12 -1.24 1.72
N GLU A 160 15.16 -0.74 2.38
CA GLU A 160 15.86 -1.49 3.42
C GLU A 160 15.07 -1.44 4.73
N LEU A 161 14.75 -2.60 5.27
CA LEU A 161 14.04 -2.77 6.54
C LEU A 161 15.00 -2.66 7.73
N PRO A 162 14.50 -2.47 8.97
CA PRO A 162 15.34 -2.36 10.17
C PRO A 162 16.31 -3.53 10.38
N ASN A 163 15.95 -4.73 9.91
CA ASN A 163 16.79 -5.92 9.98
C ASN A 163 17.85 -6.04 8.86
N GLY A 164 17.95 -5.02 7.99
CA GLY A 164 18.92 -4.98 6.89
C GLY A 164 18.49 -5.75 5.63
N SER A 165 17.28 -6.29 5.57
CA SER A 165 16.76 -6.90 4.34
C SER A 165 16.10 -5.85 3.45
N GLU A 166 16.24 -6.00 2.14
CA GLU A 166 15.50 -5.14 1.17
C GLU A 166 14.22 -5.82 0.76
N ARG A 167 13.10 -5.08 0.86
CA ARG A 167 11.76 -5.57 0.52
C ARG A 167 10.92 -4.46 -0.10
N LEU A 168 10.11 -4.84 -1.10
CA LEU A 168 8.99 -4.06 -1.59
C LEU A 168 7.69 -4.53 -0.91
N TYR A 169 7.51 -5.85 -0.86
CA TYR A 169 6.25 -6.51 -0.56
C TYR A 169 6.49 -7.80 0.21
N HIS A 170 5.52 -8.16 1.07
CA HIS A 170 5.45 -9.47 1.70
C HIS A 170 3.98 -9.87 1.90
N GLU A 171 3.71 -11.16 1.80
CA GLU A 171 2.37 -11.71 2.04
C GLU A 171 2.44 -13.01 2.82
N CYS A 172 1.37 -13.31 3.54
CA CYS A 172 1.17 -14.57 4.23
C CYS A 172 -0.29 -14.99 4.21
N GLU A 173 -0.51 -16.28 4.33
CA GLU A 173 -1.83 -16.87 4.38
C GLU A 173 -2.20 -17.35 5.79
N LYS A 174 -3.48 -17.47 6.05
CA LYS A 174 -3.94 -18.04 7.32
C LYS A 174 -3.39 -19.45 7.51
N GLY A 175 -2.65 -19.64 8.60
CA GLY A 175 -1.93 -20.88 8.91
C GLY A 175 -0.41 -20.74 8.85
N ASP A 176 0.10 -19.70 8.22
CA ASP A 176 1.51 -19.36 8.31
C ASP A 176 1.85 -18.83 9.70
N ALA A 177 3.07 -19.10 10.18
CA ALA A 177 3.49 -18.74 11.53
C ALA A 177 3.45 -17.22 11.78
N GLU A 178 3.65 -16.44 10.73
CA GLU A 178 3.72 -14.98 10.77
C GLU A 178 2.34 -14.32 10.67
N TYR A 179 1.29 -15.06 10.30
CA TYR A 179 -0.01 -14.48 9.98
C TYR A 179 -0.56 -13.61 11.11
N ASP A 180 -0.47 -14.06 12.36
CA ASP A 180 -1.04 -13.34 13.50
C ASP A 180 -0.24 -12.09 13.91
N THR A 181 1.01 -12.00 13.48
CA THR A 181 1.88 -10.85 13.79
C THR A 181 1.60 -9.62 12.94
N TYR A 182 0.97 -9.76 11.77
CA TYR A 182 0.73 -8.67 10.82
C TYR A 182 -0.09 -7.48 11.35
N TRP A 183 -0.91 -7.69 12.36
CA TRP A 183 -1.78 -6.64 12.89
C TRP A 183 -1.59 -6.37 14.39
N THR A 184 -0.69 -7.10 15.04
CA THR A 184 -0.60 -7.07 16.52
C THR A 184 0.29 -5.97 17.05
N GLU A 185 1.38 -5.64 16.35
CA GLU A 185 2.30 -4.61 16.81
C GLU A 185 2.59 -3.63 15.69
N VAL A 186 3.70 -3.76 15.12
CA VAL A 186 4.19 -3.02 13.99
C VAL A 186 4.15 -3.95 12.79
N PHE A 187 4.16 -3.44 11.60
CA PHE A 187 4.23 -4.24 10.38
C PHE A 187 5.26 -5.35 10.49
N TYR A 188 4.86 -6.56 10.06
CA TYR A 188 5.74 -7.70 10.07
C TYR A 188 7.05 -7.43 9.33
N VAL A 189 8.16 -7.62 10.02
CA VAL A 189 9.50 -7.55 9.46
C VAL A 189 10.11 -8.94 9.54
N PRO A 190 10.39 -9.60 8.40
CA PRO A 190 10.96 -10.96 8.41
C PRO A 190 12.28 -10.99 9.19
N ALA A 191 12.46 -12.03 10.01
CA ALA A 191 13.64 -12.15 10.86
C ALA A 191 14.94 -12.40 10.06
N THR A 192 14.84 -12.94 8.86
CA THR A 192 16.00 -13.26 8.00
C THR A 192 15.70 -12.96 6.54
N ASN A 193 16.73 -12.50 5.84
CA ASN A 193 16.70 -12.42 4.39
C ASN A 193 16.72 -13.86 3.84
N PRO A 194 15.72 -14.32 3.06
CA PRO A 194 15.91 -15.57 2.34
C PRO A 194 17.11 -15.39 1.43
N LYS A 195 18.12 -16.24 1.60
CA LYS A 195 19.24 -16.28 0.65
C LYS A 195 18.68 -16.55 -0.75
N PRO A 196 19.17 -15.84 -1.79
CA PRO A 196 18.82 -16.14 -3.16
C PRO A 196 19.18 -17.59 -3.54
#